data_a7d5d7fb4939cf5e2bf942a78282ec16
#
_entry.id   a7d5d7fb4939cf5e2bf942a78282ec16
#
_cell.length_a   1.000
_cell.length_b   1.000
_cell.length_c   1.000
_cell.angle_alpha   90.00
_cell.angle_beta   90.00
_cell.angle_gamma   90.00
#
_symmetry.space_group_name_H-M   'P 1'
#
loop_
_entity.id
_entity.type
_entity.pdbx_description
1 polymer ?
#
loop_
_entity_poly.entity_id
_entity_poly.type
_entity_poly.pdbx_seq_one_letter_code
_entity_poly.pdbx_strand_id
1 'polypeptide(L)'
;MAFYKKFQSKLNDLWYPKAITTGIPISTDKVADKLSLQSTVTRGDTYAVLKNLGSVMADYMAMGRTVKIEGVGTFYYTTATNKQGVTTPAEVSSAQINGIRVRFIPEVKRSSSKKITTRSMVDVDVDWTDIEKLANGGSTAVSYTHLTLPTT
;
A
#
# COMPACT_ATOMS: atom_id res chain seq x y z
N MET A 1 17.50 2.59 2.72
CA MET A 1 17.79 1.22 3.18
C MET A 1 16.49 0.60 3.65
N ALA A 2 16.08 -0.51 3.08
CA ALA A 2 14.92 -1.29 3.44
C ALA A 2 15.36 -2.67 3.95
N PHE A 3 14.49 -3.35 4.68
CA PHE A 3 14.84 -4.59 5.34
C PHE A 3 13.97 -5.74 4.87
N TYR A 4 14.56 -6.92 4.81
CA TYR A 4 13.85 -8.17 4.64
C TYR A 4 14.25 -9.18 5.71
N LYS A 5 13.37 -10.14 5.95
CA LYS A 5 13.65 -11.35 6.74
C LYS A 5 13.52 -12.59 5.88
N LYS A 6 14.18 -13.64 6.30
CA LYS A 6 14.03 -14.95 5.68
C LYS A 6 12.70 -15.57 6.06
N PHE A 7 11.97 -16.09 5.10
CA PHE A 7 10.68 -16.71 5.29
C PHE A 7 10.62 -18.05 4.56
N GLN A 8 10.22 -19.11 5.27
CA GLN A 8 10.01 -20.42 4.66
C GLN A 8 8.54 -20.57 4.27
N SER A 9 8.28 -20.87 3.02
CA SER A 9 6.95 -21.14 2.50
C SER A 9 6.46 -22.50 2.95
N LYS A 10 5.26 -22.59 3.49
CA LYS A 10 4.62 -23.86 3.87
C LYS A 10 4.11 -24.68 2.67
N LEU A 11 4.11 -24.09 1.47
CA LEU A 11 3.62 -24.76 0.26
C LEU A 11 4.68 -25.65 -0.41
N ASN A 12 5.94 -25.26 -0.32
CA ASN A 12 7.04 -25.91 -1.04
C ASN A 12 8.33 -26.04 -0.21
N ASP A 13 8.28 -25.64 1.06
CA ASP A 13 9.41 -25.65 2.01
C ASP A 13 10.65 -24.84 1.55
N LEU A 14 10.50 -24.00 0.53
CA LEU A 14 11.57 -23.12 0.03
C LEU A 14 11.63 -21.81 0.81
N TRP A 15 12.81 -21.21 0.83
CA TRP A 15 13.07 -19.96 1.53
C TRP A 15 13.02 -18.75 0.59
N TYR A 16 12.38 -17.68 1.05
CA TYR A 16 12.19 -16.42 0.31
C TYR A 16 12.50 -15.22 1.16
N PRO A 17 13.00 -14.13 0.58
CA PRO A 17 13.07 -12.85 1.27
C PRO A 17 11.66 -12.25 1.39
N LYS A 18 11.26 -11.89 2.59
CA LYS A 18 10.01 -11.18 2.87
C LYS A 18 10.32 -9.79 3.39
N ALA A 19 9.88 -8.76 2.67
CA ALA A 19 10.04 -7.38 3.10
C ALA A 19 9.38 -7.14 4.47
N ILE A 20 10.04 -6.38 5.30
CA ILE A 20 9.52 -5.91 6.58
C ILE A 20 9.57 -4.39 6.65
N THR A 21 8.58 -3.81 7.29
CA THR A 21 8.55 -2.40 7.61
C THR A 21 9.11 -2.18 9.01
N THR A 22 9.89 -1.15 9.19
CA THR A 22 10.52 -0.81 10.48
C THR A 22 10.23 0.64 10.84
N GLY A 23 10.27 0.92 12.13
CA GLY A 23 10.05 2.26 12.67
C GLY A 23 8.59 2.68 12.75
N ILE A 24 8.39 3.91 13.18
CA ILE A 24 7.07 4.52 13.29
C ILE A 24 6.59 4.96 11.89
N PRO A 25 5.31 4.76 11.55
CA PRO A 25 4.78 5.24 10.27
C PRO A 25 5.04 6.74 10.08
N ILE A 26 5.41 7.12 8.86
CA ILE A 26 5.55 8.54 8.52
C ILE A 26 4.17 9.19 8.60
N SER A 27 4.08 10.26 9.40
CA SER A 27 2.81 10.96 9.62
C SER A 27 2.39 11.81 8.42
N THR A 28 1.11 12.13 8.36
CA THR A 28 0.55 13.06 7.36
C THR A 28 1.24 14.43 7.42
N ASP A 29 1.61 14.88 8.62
CA ASP A 29 2.37 16.13 8.81
C ASP A 29 3.71 16.13 8.08
N LYS A 30 4.46 15.06 8.19
CA LYS A 30 5.74 14.92 7.49
C LYS A 30 5.59 14.84 5.98
N VAL A 31 4.54 14.17 5.50
CA VAL A 31 4.21 14.14 4.07
C VAL A 31 3.85 15.54 3.59
N ALA A 32 3.01 16.26 4.33
CA ALA A 32 2.62 17.64 4.01
C ALA A 32 3.82 18.59 3.99
N ASP A 33 4.75 18.48 4.95
CA ASP A 33 5.99 19.25 4.97
C ASP A 33 6.80 19.05 3.67
N LYS A 34 7.00 17.83 3.28
CA LYS A 34 7.78 17.50 2.08
C LYS A 34 7.09 17.97 0.81
N LEU A 35 5.78 17.84 0.72
CA LEU A 35 4.99 18.31 -0.42
C LEU A 35 5.02 19.85 -0.52
N SER A 36 4.94 20.58 0.59
CA SER A 36 5.01 22.04 0.59
C SER A 36 6.34 22.58 0.10
N LEU A 37 7.44 21.83 0.30
CA LEU A 37 8.75 22.20 -0.25
C LEU A 37 8.85 22.02 -1.78
N GLN A 38 8.00 21.18 -2.35
CA GLN A 38 7.97 20.87 -3.79
C GLN A 38 6.85 21.60 -4.54
N SER A 39 6.04 22.37 -3.85
CA SER A 39 4.87 23.06 -4.40
C SER A 39 4.80 24.50 -3.85
N THR A 40 3.88 25.29 -4.40
CA THR A 40 3.58 26.66 -3.93
C THR A 40 2.54 26.69 -2.80
N VAL A 41 2.03 25.52 -2.42
CA VAL A 41 0.97 25.39 -1.40
C VAL A 41 1.60 25.35 -0.01
N THR A 42 0.94 26.01 0.95
CA THR A 42 1.41 26.00 2.34
C THR A 42 1.31 24.61 2.96
N ARG A 43 2.09 24.35 3.99
CA ARG A 43 2.01 23.11 4.77
C ARG A 43 0.60 22.85 5.32
N GLY A 44 -0.04 23.88 5.87
CA GLY A 44 -1.38 23.76 6.45
C GLY A 44 -2.45 23.39 5.41
N ASP A 45 -2.41 24.02 4.26
CA ASP A 45 -3.34 23.72 3.17
C ASP A 45 -3.09 22.30 2.62
N THR A 46 -1.84 21.92 2.46
CA THR A 46 -1.46 20.58 2.02
C THR A 46 -1.95 19.51 3.00
N TYR A 47 -1.77 19.74 4.29
CA TYR A 47 -2.28 18.84 5.33
C TYR A 47 -3.81 18.70 5.27
N ALA A 48 -4.53 19.81 5.15
CA ALA A 48 -5.98 19.82 5.05
C ALA A 48 -6.48 19.04 3.81
N VAL A 49 -5.84 19.22 2.66
CA VAL A 49 -6.15 18.48 1.43
C VAL A 49 -5.92 16.98 1.61
N LEU A 50 -4.78 16.58 2.15
CA LEU A 50 -4.46 15.17 2.39
C LEU A 50 -5.45 14.52 3.35
N LYS A 51 -5.84 15.25 4.42
CA LYS A 51 -6.77 14.74 5.41
C LYS A 51 -8.18 14.51 4.85
N ASN A 52 -8.61 15.32 3.90
CA ASN A 52 -9.91 15.22 3.26
C ASN A 52 -9.93 14.28 2.03
N LEU A 53 -8.77 13.94 1.49
CA LEU A 53 -8.66 13.15 0.28
C LEU A 53 -9.37 11.81 0.37
N GLY A 54 -9.24 11.11 1.50
CA GLY A 54 -9.85 9.79 1.71
C GLY A 54 -11.38 9.81 1.61
N SER A 55 -12.04 10.80 2.21
CA SER A 55 -13.51 10.91 2.16
C SER A 55 -14.01 11.24 0.76
N VAL A 56 -13.34 12.13 0.05
CA VAL A 56 -13.67 12.48 -1.34
C VAL A 56 -13.51 11.24 -2.26
N MET A 57 -12.44 10.50 -2.10
CA MET A 57 -12.23 9.26 -2.86
C MET A 57 -13.31 8.22 -2.55
N ALA A 58 -13.68 8.08 -1.27
CA ALA A 58 -14.73 7.15 -0.84
C ALA A 58 -16.07 7.47 -1.46
N ASP A 59 -16.44 8.75 -1.57
CA ASP A 59 -17.69 9.19 -2.20
C ASP A 59 -17.76 8.72 -3.66
N TYR A 60 -16.69 8.88 -4.43
CA TYR A 60 -16.66 8.42 -5.83
C TYR A 60 -16.64 6.90 -5.95
N MET A 61 -15.86 6.22 -5.11
CA MET A 61 -15.81 4.75 -5.13
C MET A 61 -17.13 4.13 -4.69
N ALA A 62 -17.87 4.76 -3.79
CA ALA A 62 -19.22 4.31 -3.39
C ALA A 62 -20.24 4.38 -4.53
N MET A 63 -20.00 5.24 -5.53
CA MET A 63 -20.79 5.29 -6.76
C MET A 63 -20.42 4.19 -7.77
N GLY A 64 -19.54 3.25 -7.40
CA GLY A 64 -19.06 2.19 -8.29
C GLY A 64 -17.96 2.64 -9.26
N ARG A 65 -17.31 3.78 -9.01
CA ARG A 65 -16.26 4.31 -9.87
C ARG A 65 -14.87 4.02 -9.31
N THR A 66 -13.90 3.97 -10.21
CA THR A 66 -12.49 3.98 -9.83
C THR A 66 -12.00 5.43 -9.70
N VAL A 67 -11.07 5.66 -8.77
CA VAL A 67 -10.43 6.97 -8.61
C VAL A 67 -8.97 6.86 -9.02
N LYS A 68 -8.59 7.59 -10.06
CA LYS A 68 -7.22 7.69 -10.54
C LYS A 68 -6.59 8.98 -10.04
N ILE A 69 -5.44 8.87 -9.37
CA ILE A 69 -4.60 10.00 -8.99
C ILE A 69 -3.29 9.88 -9.77
N GLU A 70 -3.03 10.88 -10.62
CA GLU A 70 -1.81 10.91 -11.42
C GLU A 70 -0.57 10.94 -10.53
N GLY A 71 0.44 10.17 -10.92
CA GLY A 71 1.66 10.00 -10.14
C GLY A 71 1.53 9.02 -8.97
N VAL A 72 0.33 8.55 -8.66
CA VAL A 72 0.06 7.59 -7.57
C VAL A 72 -0.48 6.28 -8.14
N GLY A 73 -1.69 6.28 -8.64
CA GLY A 73 -2.32 5.08 -9.17
C GLY A 73 -3.84 5.14 -9.10
N THR A 74 -4.46 3.98 -9.17
CA THR A 74 -5.91 3.82 -9.21
C THR A 74 -6.40 3.06 -7.99
N PHE A 75 -7.44 3.60 -7.36
CA PHE A 75 -8.12 3.03 -6.21
C PHE A 75 -9.53 2.58 -6.62
N TYR A 76 -9.96 1.45 -6.10
CA TYR A 76 -11.31 0.92 -6.34
C TYR A 76 -11.75 0.01 -5.21
N TYR A 77 -13.05 -0.20 -5.10
CA TYR A 77 -13.61 -1.13 -4.13
C TYR A 77 -13.74 -2.53 -4.69
N THR A 78 -13.55 -3.51 -3.82
CA THR A 78 -13.98 -4.89 -4.02
C THR A 78 -14.86 -5.31 -2.85
N THR A 79 -15.76 -6.26 -3.11
CA THR A 79 -16.66 -6.81 -2.08
C THR A 79 -15.91 -7.75 -1.15
N ALA A 80 -16.27 -7.68 0.13
CA ALA A 80 -16.02 -8.74 1.09
C ALA A 80 -17.32 -9.50 1.29
N THR A 81 -17.31 -10.78 0.99
CA THR A 81 -18.51 -11.63 1.02
C THR A 81 -18.44 -12.66 2.15
N ASN A 82 -19.56 -13.26 2.48
CA ASN A 82 -19.64 -14.39 3.41
C ASN A 82 -18.77 -15.55 2.91
N LYS A 83 -18.22 -16.33 3.83
CA LYS A 83 -17.37 -17.49 3.52
C LYS A 83 -18.11 -18.58 2.72
N GLN A 84 -19.43 -18.65 2.88
CA GLN A 84 -20.27 -19.60 2.16
C GLN A 84 -20.90 -18.91 0.95
N GLY A 85 -20.64 -19.47 -0.23
CA GLY A 85 -21.36 -19.10 -1.44
C GLY A 85 -22.72 -19.75 -1.51
N VAL A 86 -23.47 -19.46 -2.57
CA VAL A 86 -24.75 -20.07 -2.91
C VAL A 86 -24.58 -21.04 -4.08
N THR A 87 -25.50 -21.98 -4.23
CA THR A 87 -25.38 -23.07 -5.21
C THR A 87 -25.80 -22.69 -6.63
N THR A 88 -26.65 -21.67 -6.77
CA THR A 88 -27.15 -21.21 -8.08
C THR A 88 -26.92 -19.70 -8.26
N PRO A 89 -26.76 -19.22 -9.51
CA PRO A 89 -26.63 -17.80 -9.78
C PRO A 89 -27.84 -16.97 -9.34
N ALA A 90 -29.04 -17.55 -9.38
CA ALA A 90 -30.30 -16.89 -9.00
C ALA A 90 -30.37 -16.54 -7.50
N GLU A 91 -29.64 -17.26 -6.66
CA GLU A 91 -29.60 -17.04 -5.21
C GLU A 91 -28.59 -15.95 -4.80
N VAL A 92 -27.74 -15.49 -5.72
CA VAL A 92 -26.77 -14.42 -5.45
C VAL A 92 -27.51 -13.12 -5.16
N SER A 93 -27.21 -12.52 -4.03
CA SER A 93 -27.81 -11.25 -3.62
C SER A 93 -26.81 -10.33 -2.92
N SER A 94 -27.13 -9.05 -2.87
CA SER A 94 -26.33 -8.06 -2.15
C SER A 94 -26.23 -8.31 -0.64
N ALA A 95 -27.16 -9.09 -0.08
CA ALA A 95 -27.12 -9.49 1.33
C ALA A 95 -25.91 -10.37 1.70
N GLN A 96 -25.25 -10.97 0.70
CA GLN A 96 -24.01 -11.72 0.90
C GLN A 96 -22.78 -10.82 1.06
N ILE A 97 -22.88 -9.55 0.72
CA ILE A 97 -21.80 -8.57 0.87
C ILE A 97 -21.82 -8.06 2.30
N ASN A 98 -20.81 -8.41 3.07
CA ASN A 98 -20.68 -8.00 4.46
C ASN A 98 -19.66 -6.86 4.67
N GLY A 99 -19.03 -6.39 3.61
CA GLY A 99 -18.10 -5.27 3.66
C GLY A 99 -17.46 -4.96 2.32
N ILE A 100 -16.60 -3.97 2.33
CA ILE A 100 -15.83 -3.53 1.17
C ILE A 100 -14.33 -3.50 1.52
N ARG A 101 -13.49 -3.67 0.50
CA ARG A 101 -12.04 -3.51 0.60
C ARG A 101 -11.57 -2.52 -0.43
N VAL A 102 -10.64 -1.67 -0.03
CA VAL A 102 -9.95 -0.78 -0.97
C VAL A 102 -8.82 -1.56 -1.63
N ARG A 103 -8.78 -1.51 -2.94
CA ARG A 103 -7.68 -2.03 -3.76
C ARG A 103 -6.95 -0.88 -4.42
N PHE A 104 -5.66 -1.06 -4.61
CA PHE A 104 -4.77 -0.07 -5.19
C PHE A 104 -3.91 -0.72 -6.28
N ILE A 105 -3.81 -0.03 -7.42
CA ILE A 105 -2.93 -0.39 -8.52
C ILE A 105 -2.02 0.81 -8.78
N PRO A 106 -0.69 0.68 -8.65
CA PRO A 106 0.23 1.76 -9.00
C PRO A 106 0.04 2.22 -10.45
N GLU A 107 0.25 3.51 -10.68
CA GLU A 107 0.16 4.07 -12.05
C GLU A 107 1.18 3.40 -12.97
N VAL A 108 0.72 3.05 -14.15
CA VAL A 108 1.54 2.41 -15.18
C VAL A 108 1.49 3.26 -16.45
N LYS A 109 2.65 3.67 -16.94
CA LYS A 109 2.77 4.27 -18.26
C LYS A 109 3.06 3.19 -19.29
N ARG A 110 2.35 3.22 -20.42
CA ARG A 110 2.50 2.28 -21.51
C ARG A 110 3.00 2.99 -22.75
N SER A 111 3.86 2.33 -23.52
CA SER A 111 4.25 2.78 -24.85
C SER A 111 3.10 2.62 -25.86
N SER A 112 3.27 3.16 -27.05
CA SER A 112 2.34 2.98 -28.19
C SER A 112 2.09 1.50 -28.53
N SER A 113 3.06 0.63 -28.24
CA SER A 113 2.95 -0.84 -28.39
C SER A 113 2.29 -1.54 -27.22
N LYS A 114 1.65 -0.79 -26.28
CA LYS A 114 1.01 -1.28 -25.04
C LYS A 114 1.98 -1.92 -24.03
N LYS A 115 3.28 -1.88 -24.26
CA LYS A 115 4.28 -2.36 -23.32
C LYS A 115 4.42 -1.37 -22.15
N ILE A 116 4.53 -1.89 -20.92
CA ILE A 116 4.76 -1.08 -19.72
C ILE A 116 6.16 -0.47 -19.79
N THR A 117 6.26 0.85 -19.70
CA THR A 117 7.53 1.59 -19.73
C THR A 117 7.97 2.03 -18.34
N THR A 118 7.04 2.50 -17.51
CA THR A 118 7.30 2.92 -16.14
C THR A 118 6.14 2.57 -15.23
N ARG A 119 6.43 2.35 -13.94
CA ARG A 119 5.45 2.18 -12.87
C ARG A 119 5.73 3.19 -11.78
N SER A 120 4.91 4.21 -11.66
CA SER A 120 5.02 5.20 -10.58
C SER A 120 5.01 4.49 -9.21
N MET A 121 5.73 5.01 -8.24
CA MET A 121 5.90 4.48 -6.87
C MET A 121 6.70 3.17 -6.74
N VAL A 122 6.89 2.39 -7.79
CA VAL A 122 7.66 1.12 -7.74
C VAL A 122 8.90 1.13 -8.63
N ASP A 123 9.09 2.20 -9.39
CA ASP A 123 10.25 2.41 -10.28
C ASP A 123 11.35 3.19 -9.50
N VAL A 124 11.73 2.64 -8.36
CA VAL A 124 12.79 3.20 -7.49
C VAL A 124 13.76 2.11 -7.11
N ASP A 125 15.04 2.46 -7.05
CA ASP A 125 16.07 1.58 -6.53
C ASP A 125 15.96 1.49 -5.01
N VAL A 126 15.88 0.27 -4.51
CA VAL A 126 15.76 -0.02 -3.07
C VAL A 126 16.93 -0.89 -2.62
N ASP A 127 17.73 -0.35 -1.72
CA ASP A 127 18.79 -1.12 -1.06
C ASP A 127 18.19 -2.04 0.01
N TRP A 128 18.25 -3.34 -0.25
CA TRP A 128 17.69 -4.35 0.64
C TRP A 128 18.76 -4.95 1.55
N THR A 129 18.52 -4.94 2.84
CA THR A 129 19.42 -5.51 3.86
C THR A 129 18.68 -6.59 4.66
N ASP A 130 19.38 -7.70 4.90
CA ASP A 130 18.91 -8.75 5.81
C ASP A 130 18.93 -8.23 7.25
N ILE A 131 17.75 -8.20 7.88
CA ILE A 131 17.61 -7.68 9.25
C ILE A 131 18.44 -8.47 10.27
N GLU A 132 18.62 -9.77 10.06
CA GLU A 132 19.39 -10.63 10.95
C GLU A 132 20.90 -10.35 10.91
N LYS A 133 21.42 -9.86 9.78
CA LYS A 133 22.81 -9.46 9.64
C LYS A 133 23.14 -8.21 10.46
N LEU A 134 22.19 -7.31 10.66
CA LEU A 134 22.36 -6.13 11.49
C LEU A 134 22.41 -6.48 12.98
N ALA A 135 21.65 -7.47 13.42
CA ALA A 135 21.66 -7.94 14.80
C ALA A 135 22.99 -8.65 15.19
N ASN A 136 23.64 -9.25 14.20
CA ASN A 136 24.87 -10.07 14.43
C ASN A 136 26.19 -9.36 14.12
N GLY A 137 26.19 -8.15 13.56
CA GLY A 137 27.40 -7.55 12.97
C GLY A 137 27.67 -6.08 13.25
N GLY A 138 26.99 -5.41 14.15
CA GLY A 138 27.22 -3.99 14.35
C GLY A 138 26.78 -3.46 15.70
N SER A 139 27.72 -3.06 16.51
CA SER A 139 27.56 -2.20 17.66
C SER A 139 27.07 -0.81 17.24
N THR A 140 25.82 -0.69 16.86
CA THR A 140 25.04 0.54 16.93
C THR A 140 23.65 0.14 17.36
N ALA A 141 23.38 0.38 18.63
CA ALA A 141 22.08 0.11 19.24
C ALA A 141 21.00 0.92 18.54
N VAL A 142 20.30 0.31 17.59
CA VAL A 142 19.02 0.80 17.11
C VAL A 142 17.97 0.16 18.01
N SER A 143 17.36 0.97 18.86
CA SER A 143 16.28 0.55 19.75
C SER A 143 15.09 0.08 18.91
N TYR A 144 14.86 -1.24 18.90
CA TYR A 144 13.71 -1.88 18.25
C TYR A 144 12.50 -1.82 19.18
N THR A 145 11.93 -0.65 19.42
CA THR A 145 10.62 -0.52 20.06
C THR A 145 9.58 -0.36 18.95
N HIS A 146 8.77 -1.38 18.77
CA HIS A 146 7.61 -1.53 17.87
C HIS A 146 7.87 -2.13 16.49
N LEU A 147 7.93 -3.46 16.43
CA LEU A 147 7.62 -4.27 15.27
C LEU A 147 6.10 -4.52 15.24
N THR A 148 5.35 -3.68 14.57
CA THR A 148 3.96 -4.01 14.23
C THR A 148 3.96 -4.84 12.95
N LEU A 149 3.69 -6.13 13.09
CA LEU A 149 3.38 -6.99 11.95
C LEU A 149 1.97 -6.65 11.46
N PRO A 150 1.77 -6.37 10.17
CA PRO A 150 0.41 -6.30 9.65
C PRO A 150 -0.20 -7.70 9.76
N THR A 151 -1.25 -7.82 10.55
CA THR A 151 -2.13 -8.98 10.56
C THR A 151 -2.88 -9.04 9.24
N THR A 152 -2.73 -10.14 8.52
CA THR A 152 -3.48 -10.50 7.32
C THR A 152 -4.98 -10.63 7.59
#